data_9136ddc76bd13538edc975a0291a4ba8
#
_entry.id   9136ddc76bd13538edc975a0291a4ba8
#
_cell.length_a   1.000
_cell.length_b   1.000
_cell.length_c   1.000
_cell.angle_alpha   90.00
_cell.angle_beta   90.00
_cell.angle_gamma   90.00
#
_symmetry.space_group_name_H-M   'P 1'
#
loop_
_entity.id
_entity.type
_entity.pdbx_description
1 polymer ?
#
loop_
_entity_poly.entity_id
_entity_poly.type
_entity_poly.pdbx_seq_one_letter_code
_entity_poly.pdbx_strand_id
1 'polypeptide(L)'
;MFGEAWYNLSDLLDELGRSEAAIECLRKALQGSPDFTDAVFNLALLLQRKHKYGEAVGHWRRYLATDCQSEWAARARRSLKFCEMQVRLVASA
;
A
#
# COMPACT_ATOMS: atom_id res chain seq x y z
N MET A 1 18.28 -3.26 9.76
CA MET A 1 17.24 -4.16 9.20
C MET A 1 16.93 -3.77 7.76
N PHE A 2 16.91 -4.76 6.90
CA PHE A 2 16.73 -4.53 5.47
C PHE A 2 15.40 -3.87 5.13
N GLY A 3 14.32 -4.28 5.82
CA GLY A 3 12.99 -3.72 5.56
C GLY A 3 12.93 -2.23 5.77
N GLU A 4 13.53 -1.75 6.86
CA GLU A 4 13.53 -0.33 7.18
C GLU A 4 14.32 0.50 6.16
N ALA A 5 15.46 -0.02 5.71
CA ALA A 5 16.27 0.66 4.69
C ALA A 5 15.50 0.79 3.37
N TRP A 6 14.83 -0.27 2.94
CA TRP A 6 14.00 -0.23 1.73
C TRP A 6 12.82 0.73 1.88
N TYR A 7 12.21 0.75 3.08
CA TYR A 7 11.10 1.65 3.36
C TYR A 7 11.55 3.12 3.25
N ASN A 8 12.70 3.45 3.84
CA ASN A 8 13.23 4.81 3.79
C ASN A 8 13.56 5.22 2.35
N LEU A 9 14.13 4.31 1.58
CA LEU A 9 14.41 4.58 0.16
C LEU A 9 13.13 4.81 -0.62
N SER A 10 12.06 4.08 -0.30
CA SER A 10 10.78 4.27 -0.98
C SER A 10 10.21 5.67 -0.76
N ASP A 11 10.35 6.21 0.46
CA ASP A 11 9.89 7.56 0.75
C ASP A 11 10.63 8.59 -0.11
N LEU A 12 11.94 8.46 -0.22
CA LEU A 12 12.75 9.36 -1.04
C LEU A 12 12.37 9.26 -2.51
N LEU A 13 12.20 8.04 -3.01
CA LEU A 13 11.82 7.84 -4.42
C LEU A 13 10.44 8.40 -4.71
N ASP A 14 9.50 8.27 -3.78
CA ASP A 14 8.17 8.84 -3.93
C ASP A 14 8.23 10.37 -3.99
N GLU A 15 9.04 11.00 -3.14
CA GLU A 15 9.25 12.45 -3.16
C GLU A 15 9.83 12.91 -4.49
N LEU A 16 10.66 12.09 -5.12
CA LEU A 16 11.28 12.39 -6.41
C LEU A 16 10.35 12.06 -7.59
N GLY A 17 9.13 11.63 -7.33
CA GLY A 17 8.17 11.28 -8.37
C GLY A 17 8.41 9.94 -9.04
N ARG A 18 9.24 9.08 -8.44
CA ARG A 18 9.58 7.76 -8.98
C ARG A 18 8.74 6.68 -8.32
N SER A 19 7.44 6.72 -8.60
CA SER A 19 6.47 5.85 -7.93
C SER A 19 6.72 4.35 -8.17
N GLU A 20 7.08 3.96 -9.41
CA GLU A 20 7.31 2.54 -9.69
C GLU A 20 8.52 2.00 -8.91
N ALA A 21 9.59 2.78 -8.84
CA ALA A 21 10.76 2.40 -8.07
C ALA A 21 10.44 2.34 -6.57
N ALA A 22 9.62 3.27 -6.09
CA ALA A 22 9.18 3.27 -4.69
C ALA A 22 8.36 2.02 -4.36
N ILE A 23 7.47 1.61 -5.26
CA ILE A 23 6.67 0.39 -5.11
C ILE A 23 7.60 -0.83 -4.98
N GLU A 24 8.61 -0.93 -5.85
CA GLU A 24 9.54 -2.05 -5.78
C GLU A 24 10.32 -2.08 -4.47
N CYS A 25 10.72 -0.92 -3.97
CA CYS A 25 11.38 -0.83 -2.66
C CYS A 25 10.48 -1.32 -1.53
N LEU A 26 9.19 -0.96 -1.58
CA LEU A 26 8.24 -1.42 -0.57
C LEU A 26 8.00 -2.92 -0.66
N ARG A 27 7.96 -3.49 -1.86
CA ARG A 27 7.86 -4.94 -2.02
C ARG A 27 9.06 -5.64 -1.39
N LYS A 28 10.27 -5.10 -1.60
CA LYS A 28 11.48 -5.64 -0.99
C LYS A 28 11.48 -5.50 0.53
N ALA A 29 10.97 -4.36 1.03
CA ALA A 29 10.82 -4.17 2.48
C ALA A 29 9.96 -5.27 3.08
N LEU A 30 8.86 -5.63 2.42
CA LEU A 30 7.93 -6.64 2.90
C LEU A 30 8.45 -8.07 2.70
N GLN A 31 9.35 -8.30 1.76
CA GLN A 31 10.03 -9.58 1.64
C GLN A 31 10.93 -9.83 2.85
N GLY A 32 11.63 -8.80 3.31
CA GLY A 32 12.51 -8.89 4.47
C GLY A 32 11.78 -8.80 5.81
N SER A 33 10.68 -8.05 5.84
CA SER A 33 9.89 -7.81 7.05
C SER A 33 8.40 -7.87 6.73
N PRO A 34 7.82 -9.08 6.61
CA PRO A 34 6.42 -9.22 6.18
C PRO A 34 5.39 -8.54 7.08
N ASP A 35 5.73 -8.32 8.35
CA ASP A 35 4.84 -7.69 9.32
C ASP A 35 5.11 -6.19 9.50
N PHE A 36 5.85 -5.59 8.57
CA PHE A 36 6.13 -4.15 8.60
C PHE A 36 4.88 -3.38 8.12
N THR A 37 4.00 -3.06 9.06
CA THR A 37 2.67 -2.50 8.74
C THR A 37 2.74 -1.16 8.02
N ASP A 38 3.71 -0.30 8.36
CA ASP A 38 3.86 1.00 7.69
C ASP A 38 4.17 0.80 6.20
N ALA A 39 4.96 -0.21 5.86
CA ALA A 39 5.26 -0.53 4.47
C ALA A 39 4.03 -1.06 3.73
N VAL A 40 3.19 -1.85 4.41
CA VAL A 40 1.93 -2.33 3.83
C VAL A 40 1.02 -1.16 3.47
N PHE A 41 0.86 -0.21 4.40
CA PHE A 41 0.04 0.98 4.18
C PHE A 41 0.55 1.78 2.98
N ASN A 42 1.84 2.09 2.97
CA ASN A 42 2.43 2.89 1.91
C ASN A 42 2.36 2.20 0.55
N LEU A 43 2.56 0.89 0.51
CA LEU A 43 2.43 0.13 -0.74
C LEU A 43 1.00 0.18 -1.27
N ALA A 44 0.02 -0.02 -0.40
CA ALA A 44 -1.39 0.07 -0.80
C ALA A 44 -1.70 1.46 -1.35
N LEU A 45 -1.21 2.51 -0.69
CA LEU A 45 -1.44 3.89 -1.11
C LEU A 45 -0.84 4.18 -2.49
N LEU A 46 0.41 3.75 -2.71
CA LEU A 46 1.07 3.95 -4.01
C LEU A 46 0.39 3.17 -5.12
N LEU A 47 -0.02 1.92 -4.85
CA LEU A 47 -0.75 1.11 -5.82
C LEU A 47 -2.08 1.78 -6.19
N GLN A 48 -2.79 2.32 -5.20
CA GLN A 48 -4.04 3.04 -5.43
C GLN A 48 -3.82 4.27 -6.31
N ARG A 49 -2.78 5.05 -6.03
CA ARG A 49 -2.45 6.22 -6.85
C ARG A 49 -2.08 5.86 -8.28
N LYS A 50 -1.54 4.68 -8.50
CA LYS A 50 -1.21 4.17 -9.84
C LYS A 50 -2.38 3.43 -10.48
N HIS A 51 -3.56 3.50 -9.88
CA HIS A 51 -4.79 2.86 -10.36
C HIS A 51 -4.70 1.33 -10.40
N LYS A 52 -3.81 0.75 -9.60
CA LYS A 52 -3.72 -0.71 -9.45
C LYS A 52 -4.62 -1.14 -8.29
N TYR A 53 -5.92 -0.92 -8.48
CA TYR A 53 -6.91 -1.05 -7.40
C TYR A 53 -7.03 -2.47 -6.87
N GLY A 54 -6.97 -3.48 -7.72
CA GLY A 54 -7.07 -4.86 -7.28
C GLY A 54 -5.95 -5.26 -6.32
N GLU A 55 -4.71 -4.85 -6.64
CA GLU A 55 -3.58 -5.10 -5.76
C GLU A 55 -3.71 -4.27 -4.46
N ALA A 56 -4.15 -3.02 -4.59
CA ALA A 56 -4.32 -2.15 -3.43
C ALA A 56 -5.32 -2.74 -2.44
N VAL A 57 -6.41 -3.34 -2.93
CA VAL A 57 -7.42 -3.99 -2.08
C VAL A 57 -6.76 -5.05 -1.19
N GLY A 58 -5.92 -5.90 -1.78
CA GLY A 58 -5.24 -6.95 -1.03
C GLY A 58 -4.38 -6.40 0.11
N HIS A 59 -3.64 -5.33 -0.18
CA HIS A 59 -2.77 -4.72 0.83
C HIS A 59 -3.56 -3.93 1.88
N TRP A 60 -4.65 -3.26 1.50
CA TRP A 60 -5.51 -2.59 2.48
C TRP A 60 -6.13 -3.61 3.45
N ARG A 61 -6.60 -4.74 2.95
CA ARG A 61 -7.13 -5.80 3.80
C ARG A 61 -6.07 -6.36 4.74
N ARG A 62 -4.86 -6.55 4.22
CA ARG A 62 -3.72 -7.01 5.01
C ARG A 62 -3.42 -6.02 6.14
N TYR A 63 -3.42 -4.72 5.85
CA TYR A 63 -3.19 -3.70 6.85
C TYR A 63 -4.24 -3.76 7.95
N LEU A 64 -5.52 -3.83 7.57
CA LEU A 64 -6.63 -3.85 8.52
C LEU A 64 -6.68 -5.12 9.37
N ALA A 65 -6.06 -6.19 8.93
CA ALA A 65 -5.94 -7.41 9.73
C ALA A 65 -5.02 -7.20 10.93
N THR A 66 -4.08 -6.26 10.85
CA THR A 66 -3.13 -5.98 11.94
C THR A 66 -3.49 -4.73 12.72
N ASP A 67 -4.21 -3.79 12.13
CA ASP A 67 -4.63 -2.54 12.77
C ASP A 67 -6.06 -2.22 12.36
N CYS A 68 -7.00 -2.33 13.29
CA CYS A 68 -8.41 -2.09 13.00
C CYS A 68 -9.00 -0.92 13.80
N GLN A 69 -8.21 -0.23 14.62
CA GLN A 69 -8.73 0.77 15.55
C GLN A 69 -8.10 2.16 15.45
N SER A 70 -6.95 2.32 14.85
CA SER A 70 -6.26 3.61 14.78
C SER A 70 -6.91 4.53 13.74
N GLU A 71 -6.49 5.79 13.74
CA GLU A 71 -6.87 6.74 12.69
C GLU A 71 -6.39 6.27 11.31
N TRP A 72 -5.25 5.62 11.27
CA TRP A 72 -4.73 5.04 10.04
C TRP A 72 -5.63 3.92 9.54
N ALA A 73 -6.19 3.12 10.45
CA ALA A 73 -7.15 2.09 10.08
C ALA A 73 -8.43 2.70 9.49
N ALA A 74 -8.88 3.84 10.01
CA ALA A 74 -10.04 4.54 9.45
C ALA A 74 -9.76 4.99 8.02
N ARG A 75 -8.57 5.52 7.76
CA ARG A 75 -8.15 5.88 6.39
C ARG A 75 -8.07 4.66 5.49
N ALA A 76 -7.50 3.57 6.00
CA ALA A 76 -7.39 2.32 5.25
C ALA A 76 -8.78 1.78 4.86
N ARG A 77 -9.76 1.84 5.77
CA ARG A 77 -11.13 1.39 5.47
C ARG A 77 -11.76 2.22 4.35
N ARG A 78 -11.58 3.55 4.38
CA ARG A 78 -12.10 4.41 3.31
C ARG A 78 -11.43 4.11 1.98
N SER A 79 -10.11 3.93 1.99
CA SER A 79 -9.36 3.58 0.79
C SER A 79 -9.76 2.21 0.25
N LEU A 80 -9.98 1.24 1.14
CA LEU A 80 -10.43 -0.09 0.73
C LEU A 80 -11.77 -0.01 0.01
N LYS A 81 -12.74 0.71 0.57
CA LYS A 81 -14.05 0.87 -0.06
C LYS A 81 -13.94 1.52 -1.43
N PHE A 82 -13.12 2.55 -1.54
CA PHE A 82 -12.89 3.23 -2.81
C PHE A 82 -12.30 2.25 -3.84
N CYS A 83 -11.27 1.52 -3.47
CA CYS A 83 -10.61 0.58 -4.37
C CYS A 83 -11.55 -0.56 -4.78
N GLU A 84 -12.34 -1.09 -3.84
CA GLU A 84 -13.32 -2.13 -4.15
C GLU A 84 -14.35 -1.64 -5.16
N MET A 85 -14.79 -0.40 -5.02
CA MET A 85 -15.72 0.22 -5.96
C MET A 85 -15.09 0.32 -7.35
N GLN A 86 -13.83 0.76 -7.43
CA GLN A 86 -13.12 0.87 -8.71
C GLN A 86 -12.98 -0.48 -9.40
N VAL A 87 -12.67 -1.52 -8.63
CA VAL A 87 -12.57 -2.88 -9.18
C VAL A 87 -13.90 -3.31 -9.79
N ARG A 88 -15.01 -3.05 -9.08
CA ARG A 88 -16.35 -3.38 -9.59
C ARG A 88 -16.71 -2.62 -10.86
N LEU A 89 -16.36 -1.34 -10.91
CA LEU A 89 -16.64 -0.51 -12.09
C LEU A 89 -15.88 -1.01 -13.33
N VAL A 90 -14.61 -1.39 -13.14
CA VAL A 90 -13.81 -1.95 -14.24
C VAL A 90 -14.40 -3.28 -14.69
N ALA A 91 -14.82 -4.14 -13.77
CA ALA A 91 -15.40 -5.43 -14.09
C ALA A 91 -16.75 -5.31 -14.81
N SER A 92 -17.48 -4.20 -14.56
CA SER A 92 -18.79 -3.95 -15.17
C SER A 92 -18.69 -3.32 -16.56
N ALA A 93 -17.51 -2.79 -16.89
CA ALA A 93 -17.29 -2.17 -18.19
C ALA A 93 -17.06 -3.24 -19.26
#